data_ba56ed74cdb7241c761d8c4f142d7863
#
_entry.id   ba56ed74cdb7241c761d8c4f142d7863
#
_cell.length_a   1.000
_cell.length_b   1.000
_cell.length_c   1.000
_cell.angle_alpha   90.00
_cell.angle_beta   90.00
_cell.angle_gamma   90.00
#
_symmetry.space_group_name_H-M   'P 1'
#
loop_
_entity.id
_entity.type
_entity.pdbx_description
1 polymer ?
#
loop_
_entity_poly.entity_id
_entity_poly.type
_entity_poly.pdbx_seq_one_letter_code
_entity_poly.pdbx_strand_id
1 'polypeptide(L)'
;NALSAAALAIIVERASPDLRVRLTRSIDPGWILANLKIGLPILALILSNSTAKMLQLRLVNAFGVVAATAYSLGFIAMDLSDAALRGLARAVAIMVGQSLGAGLYRRAREVALKSSALIFAVTLAGASILYALREPFVSIFVEDPVVRAEALKLLEILLWSLPFLGVMITAMFVGRGSGHTLPPTLIGIARLWGFWVGLGYLLALQLGYGSTGVWTAMALGNVATGLISLAWLRYGGWARPVIRPRKPLPTALHEHSSPRATTPPSHVKAANT
;
A
#
# COMPACT_ATOMS: atom_id res chain seq x y z
N ASN A 1 18.61 -12.60 -0.31
CA ASN A 1 17.69 -12.24 0.80
C ASN A 1 18.32 -12.52 2.20
N ALA A 2 19.02 -13.65 2.44
CA ALA A 2 19.67 -13.93 3.73
C ALA A 2 20.85 -12.98 4.01
N LEU A 3 21.67 -12.68 3.00
CA LEU A 3 22.77 -11.73 3.09
C LEU A 3 22.30 -10.31 3.38
N SER A 4 21.18 -9.88 2.77
CA SER A 4 20.58 -8.56 3.03
C SER A 4 20.03 -8.46 4.45
N ALA A 5 19.42 -9.52 4.96
CA ALA A 5 18.92 -9.58 6.34
C ALA A 5 20.07 -9.54 7.35
N ALA A 6 21.15 -10.28 7.10
CA ALA A 6 22.35 -10.27 7.94
C ALA A 6 23.05 -8.89 7.94
N ALA A 7 23.19 -8.27 6.76
CA ALA A 7 23.75 -6.92 6.64
C ALA A 7 22.89 -5.88 7.38
N LEU A 8 21.57 -5.96 7.27
CA LEU A 8 20.63 -5.08 7.98
C LEU A 8 20.72 -5.27 9.50
N ALA A 9 20.82 -6.50 9.98
CA ALA A 9 20.99 -6.80 11.40
C ALA A 9 22.28 -6.17 11.95
N ILE A 10 23.41 -6.31 11.22
CA ILE A 10 24.71 -5.73 11.61
C ILE A 10 24.63 -4.19 11.62
N ILE A 11 23.96 -3.57 10.61
CA ILE A 11 23.81 -2.12 10.54
C ILE A 11 22.94 -1.61 11.70
N VAL A 12 21.84 -2.29 12.02
CA VAL A 12 20.94 -1.91 13.12
C VAL A 12 21.65 -2.05 14.48
N GLU A 13 22.41 -3.13 14.72
CA GLU A 13 23.19 -3.29 15.93
C GLU A 13 24.24 -2.18 16.11
N ARG A 14 24.86 -1.72 15.02
CA ARG A 14 25.87 -0.63 15.06
C ARG A 14 25.24 0.76 15.21
N ALA A 15 24.09 0.99 14.60
CA ALA A 15 23.44 2.30 14.58
C ALA A 15 22.58 2.57 15.83
N SER A 16 22.13 1.52 16.52
CA SER A 16 21.21 1.65 17.67
C SER A 16 21.53 0.58 18.72
N PRO A 17 22.44 0.87 19.67
CA PRO A 17 22.85 -0.09 20.72
C PRO A 17 21.68 -0.61 21.57
N ASP A 18 20.57 0.17 21.64
CA ASP A 18 19.36 -0.18 22.38
C ASP A 18 18.46 -1.20 21.64
N LEU A 19 18.68 -1.39 20.34
CA LEU A 19 17.94 -2.36 19.50
C LEU A 19 18.75 -3.63 19.25
N ARG A 20 19.26 -4.24 20.33
CA ARG A 20 19.94 -5.53 20.19
C ARG A 20 18.96 -6.61 19.79
N VAL A 21 19.18 -7.24 18.62
CA VAL A 21 18.46 -8.44 18.20
C VAL A 21 18.86 -9.59 19.11
N ARG A 22 18.09 -9.83 20.18
CA ARG A 22 18.26 -10.99 21.04
C ARG A 22 17.37 -12.10 20.54
N LEU A 23 17.96 -13.22 20.19
CA LEU A 23 17.24 -14.47 19.97
C LEU A 23 16.66 -14.93 21.33
N THR A 24 15.44 -14.50 21.64
CA THR A 24 14.72 -14.94 22.83
C THR A 24 13.94 -16.20 22.49
N ARG A 25 14.02 -17.17 23.40
CA ARG A 25 13.28 -18.43 23.30
C ARG A 25 11.84 -18.29 23.77
N SER A 26 11.46 -17.12 24.33
CA SER A 26 10.09 -16.82 24.75
C SER A 26 9.31 -16.24 23.58
N ILE A 27 8.44 -17.05 22.99
CA ILE A 27 7.50 -16.66 21.96
C ILE A 27 6.23 -16.16 22.65
N ASP A 28 5.87 -14.90 22.42
CA ASP A 28 4.59 -14.34 22.87
C ASP A 28 3.47 -14.69 21.87
N PRO A 29 2.53 -15.58 22.23
CA PRO A 29 1.44 -15.97 21.33
C PRO A 29 0.55 -14.80 20.93
N GLY A 30 0.38 -13.80 21.80
CA GLY A 30 -0.41 -12.61 21.52
C GLY A 30 0.21 -11.76 20.40
N TRP A 31 1.53 -11.64 20.39
CA TRP A 31 2.27 -10.95 19.33
C TRP A 31 2.17 -11.68 17.97
N ILE A 32 2.28 -13.02 17.99
CA ILE A 32 2.10 -13.83 16.78
C ILE A 32 0.69 -13.65 16.22
N LEU A 33 -0.35 -13.74 17.06
CA LEU A 33 -1.73 -13.60 16.64
C LEU A 33 -2.01 -12.21 16.06
N ALA A 34 -1.45 -11.15 16.65
CA ALA A 34 -1.56 -9.79 16.13
C ALA A 34 -0.94 -9.65 14.74
N ASN A 35 0.25 -10.23 14.52
CA ASN A 35 0.90 -10.23 13.22
C ASN A 35 0.15 -11.06 12.18
N LEU A 36 -0.37 -12.23 12.55
CA LEU A 36 -1.20 -13.06 11.66
C LEU A 36 -2.49 -12.34 11.26
N LYS A 37 -3.15 -11.67 12.19
CA LYS A 37 -4.38 -10.89 11.92
C LYS A 37 -4.16 -9.78 10.89
N ILE A 38 -2.98 -9.19 10.86
CA ILE A 38 -2.61 -8.14 9.90
C ILE A 38 -2.09 -8.76 8.59
N GLY A 39 -1.28 -9.80 8.68
CA GLY A 39 -0.58 -10.40 7.54
C GLY A 39 -1.45 -11.33 6.69
N LEU A 40 -2.34 -12.11 7.32
CA LEU A 40 -3.16 -13.10 6.63
C LEU A 40 -4.08 -12.51 5.54
N PRO A 41 -4.78 -11.37 5.78
CA PRO A 41 -5.53 -10.71 4.72
C PRO A 41 -4.66 -10.27 3.55
N ILE A 42 -3.45 -9.78 3.82
CA ILE A 42 -2.51 -9.35 2.77
C ILE A 42 -2.04 -10.56 1.95
N LEU A 43 -1.73 -11.68 2.60
CA LEU A 43 -1.37 -12.93 1.92
C LEU A 43 -2.52 -13.43 1.03
N ALA A 44 -3.74 -13.43 1.54
CA ALA A 44 -4.94 -13.81 0.79
C ALA A 44 -5.11 -12.95 -0.48
N LEU A 45 -4.87 -11.64 -0.37
CA LEU A 45 -4.92 -10.73 -1.52
C LEU A 45 -3.84 -11.04 -2.55
N ILE A 46 -2.60 -11.35 -2.13
CA ILE A 46 -1.50 -11.69 -3.03
C ILE A 46 -1.82 -12.98 -3.80
N LEU A 47 -2.30 -14.01 -3.11
CA LEU A 47 -2.71 -15.27 -3.72
C LEU A 47 -3.89 -15.06 -4.69
N SER A 48 -4.91 -14.30 -4.27
CA SER A 48 -6.05 -13.94 -5.12
C SER A 48 -5.60 -13.18 -6.36
N ASN A 49 -4.64 -12.26 -6.25
CA ASN A 49 -4.14 -11.50 -7.39
C ASN A 49 -3.47 -12.41 -8.43
N SER A 50 -2.63 -13.35 -7.99
CA SER A 50 -1.96 -14.30 -8.89
C SER A 50 -2.97 -15.21 -9.59
N THR A 51 -3.94 -15.76 -8.84
CA THR A 51 -4.98 -16.64 -9.40
C THR A 51 -5.90 -15.89 -10.36
N ALA A 52 -6.35 -14.70 -10.00
CA ALA A 52 -7.21 -13.87 -10.85
C ALA A 52 -6.51 -13.46 -12.15
N LYS A 53 -5.21 -13.09 -12.09
CA LYS A 53 -4.41 -12.80 -13.30
C LYS A 53 -4.31 -14.02 -14.24
N MET A 54 -4.13 -15.23 -13.69
CA MET A 54 -4.10 -16.45 -14.51
C MET A 54 -5.44 -16.73 -15.20
N LEU A 55 -6.55 -16.56 -14.49
CA LEU A 55 -7.89 -16.73 -15.06
C LEU A 55 -8.19 -15.68 -16.12
N GLN A 56 -7.82 -14.43 -15.85
CA GLN A 56 -7.99 -13.34 -16.80
C GLN A 56 -7.15 -13.55 -18.06
N LEU A 57 -5.90 -14.02 -17.91
CA LEU A 57 -5.06 -14.35 -19.07
C LEU A 57 -5.68 -15.47 -19.92
N ARG A 58 -6.27 -16.50 -19.29
CA ARG A 58 -7.03 -17.54 -20.00
C ARG A 58 -8.21 -16.95 -20.77
N LEU A 59 -8.95 -16.04 -20.16
CA LEU A 59 -10.08 -15.37 -20.81
C LEU A 59 -9.62 -14.55 -22.01
N VAL A 60 -8.53 -13.80 -21.87
CA VAL A 60 -7.96 -12.97 -22.95
C VAL A 60 -7.42 -13.85 -24.10
N ASN A 61 -6.78 -14.97 -23.80
CA ASN A 61 -6.27 -15.91 -24.79
C ASN A 61 -7.39 -16.53 -25.65
N ALA A 62 -8.63 -16.60 -25.16
CA ALA A 62 -9.77 -17.05 -25.94
C ALA A 62 -10.08 -16.12 -27.15
N PHE A 63 -9.62 -14.86 -27.10
CA PHE A 63 -9.74 -13.88 -28.19
C PHE A 63 -8.52 -13.83 -29.13
N GLY A 64 -7.57 -14.75 -28.95
CA GLY A 64 -6.41 -14.93 -29.83
C GLY A 64 -5.16 -14.16 -29.37
N VAL A 65 -4.09 -14.35 -30.15
CA VAL A 65 -2.75 -13.82 -29.85
C VAL A 65 -2.72 -12.29 -29.85
N VAL A 66 -3.50 -11.64 -30.69
CA VAL A 66 -3.59 -10.18 -30.78
C VAL A 66 -4.04 -9.58 -29.44
N ALA A 67 -5.13 -10.10 -28.86
CA ALA A 67 -5.64 -9.65 -27.58
C ALA A 67 -4.66 -9.96 -26.43
N ALA A 68 -4.01 -11.12 -26.46
CA ALA A 68 -3.02 -11.52 -25.45
C ALA A 68 -1.78 -10.61 -25.46
N THR A 69 -1.30 -10.24 -26.66
CA THR A 69 -0.17 -9.32 -26.80
C THR A 69 -0.53 -7.92 -26.35
N ALA A 70 -1.70 -7.40 -26.75
CA ALA A 70 -2.20 -6.11 -26.29
C ALA A 70 -2.35 -6.07 -24.76
N TYR A 71 -2.86 -7.14 -24.15
CA TYR A 71 -2.98 -7.28 -22.70
C TYR A 71 -1.62 -7.20 -21.99
N SER A 72 -0.60 -7.87 -22.52
CA SER A 72 0.75 -7.84 -21.97
C SER A 72 1.35 -6.44 -22.00
N LEU A 73 1.15 -5.70 -23.09
CA LEU A 73 1.56 -4.28 -23.20
C LEU A 73 0.83 -3.38 -22.21
N GLY A 74 -0.47 -3.56 -22.05
CA GLY A 74 -1.27 -2.84 -21.06
C GLY A 74 -0.74 -3.06 -19.64
N PHE A 75 -0.29 -4.28 -19.31
CA PHE A 75 0.34 -4.57 -18.03
C PHE A 75 1.68 -3.87 -17.83
N ILE A 76 2.50 -3.74 -18.85
CA ILE A 76 3.76 -2.98 -18.77
C ILE A 76 3.47 -1.52 -18.36
N ALA A 77 2.49 -0.89 -18.99
CA ALA A 77 2.07 0.48 -18.65
C ALA A 77 1.51 0.57 -17.22
N MET A 78 0.72 -0.42 -16.79
CA MET A 78 0.19 -0.48 -15.42
C MET A 78 1.29 -0.72 -14.38
N ASP A 79 2.21 -1.64 -14.62
CA ASP A 79 3.28 -1.98 -13.67
C ASP A 79 4.26 -0.82 -13.48
N LEU A 80 4.54 -0.04 -14.53
CA LEU A 80 5.33 1.19 -14.44
C LEU A 80 4.65 2.22 -13.53
N SER A 81 3.35 2.44 -13.74
CA SER A 81 2.53 3.32 -12.89
C SER A 81 2.48 2.83 -11.44
N ASP A 82 2.27 1.53 -11.24
CA ASP A 82 2.16 0.89 -9.92
C ASP A 82 3.46 0.97 -9.12
N ALA A 83 4.63 0.84 -9.76
CA ALA A 83 5.93 0.96 -9.10
C ALA A 83 6.13 2.36 -8.48
N ALA A 84 5.82 3.42 -9.24
CA ALA A 84 5.88 4.80 -8.76
C ALA A 84 4.88 5.06 -7.61
N LEU A 85 3.63 4.61 -7.78
CA LEU A 85 2.57 4.76 -6.79
C LEU A 85 2.85 4.05 -5.48
N ARG A 86 3.43 2.87 -5.51
CA ARG A 86 3.81 2.12 -4.30
C ARG A 86 4.86 2.84 -3.47
N GLY A 87 5.78 3.56 -4.11
CA GLY A 87 6.76 4.40 -3.41
C GLY A 87 6.07 5.49 -2.58
N LEU A 88 5.18 6.28 -3.21
CA LEU A 88 4.41 7.32 -2.55
C LEU A 88 3.48 6.76 -1.46
N ALA A 89 2.77 5.68 -1.75
CA ALA A 89 1.83 5.06 -0.82
C ALA A 89 2.52 4.49 0.43
N ARG A 90 3.78 4.01 0.32
CA ARG A 90 4.58 3.60 1.49
C ARG A 90 4.84 4.75 2.45
N ALA A 91 5.18 5.93 1.94
CA ALA A 91 5.34 7.13 2.76
C ALA A 91 4.05 7.48 3.50
N VAL A 92 2.89 7.36 2.83
CA VAL A 92 1.58 7.56 3.47
C VAL A 92 1.36 6.59 4.63
N ALA A 93 1.68 5.31 4.46
CA ALA A 93 1.54 4.31 5.52
C ALA A 93 2.37 4.67 6.76
N ILE A 94 3.62 5.14 6.56
CA ILE A 94 4.51 5.56 7.65
C ILE A 94 3.93 6.78 8.37
N MET A 95 3.55 7.84 7.64
CA MET A 95 2.98 9.06 8.21
C MET A 95 1.67 8.80 8.97
N VAL A 96 0.82 7.93 8.45
CA VAL A 96 -0.41 7.50 9.12
C VAL A 96 -0.10 6.74 10.40
N GLY A 97 0.82 5.76 10.34
CA GLY A 97 1.24 4.98 11.50
C GLY A 97 1.84 5.85 12.61
N GLN A 98 2.72 6.78 12.28
CA GLN A 98 3.31 7.75 13.22
C GLN A 98 2.24 8.67 13.82
N SER A 99 1.31 9.18 13.01
CA SER A 99 0.22 10.04 13.50
C SER A 99 -0.71 9.31 14.46
N LEU A 100 -1.04 8.05 14.18
CA LEU A 100 -1.84 7.21 15.07
C LEU A 100 -1.10 6.84 16.35
N GLY A 101 0.19 6.53 16.27
CA GLY A 101 1.05 6.25 17.43
C GLY A 101 1.18 7.46 18.37
N ALA A 102 1.17 8.67 17.82
CA ALA A 102 1.17 9.93 18.58
C ALA A 102 -0.23 10.35 19.09
N GLY A 103 -1.29 9.55 18.85
CA GLY A 103 -2.67 9.89 19.23
C GLY A 103 -3.33 10.98 18.38
N LEU A 104 -2.68 11.38 17.27
CA LEU A 104 -3.14 12.47 16.39
C LEU A 104 -4.10 11.94 15.29
N TYR A 105 -5.27 11.44 15.69
CA TYR A 105 -6.22 10.76 14.80
C TYR A 105 -6.74 11.64 13.65
N ARG A 106 -6.99 12.92 13.93
CA ARG A 106 -7.40 13.91 12.92
C ARG A 106 -6.31 14.09 11.87
N ARG A 107 -5.06 14.24 12.30
CA ARG A 107 -3.90 14.37 11.41
C ARG A 107 -3.72 13.11 10.54
N ALA A 108 -3.87 11.92 11.10
CA ALA A 108 -3.81 10.68 10.34
C ALA A 108 -4.83 10.66 9.19
N ARG A 109 -6.07 11.10 9.44
CA ARG A 109 -7.13 11.20 8.42
C ARG A 109 -6.83 12.27 7.39
N GLU A 110 -6.35 13.43 7.80
CA GLU A 110 -5.94 14.50 6.87
C GLU A 110 -4.80 14.04 5.96
N VAL A 111 -3.78 13.38 6.50
CA VAL A 111 -2.68 12.80 5.72
C VAL A 111 -3.22 11.81 4.70
N ALA A 112 -4.08 10.86 5.10
CA ALA A 112 -4.62 9.85 4.19
C ALA A 112 -5.42 10.49 3.03
N LEU A 113 -6.29 11.47 3.31
CA LEU A 113 -7.12 12.11 2.28
C LEU A 113 -6.30 13.03 1.36
N LYS A 114 -5.42 13.88 1.92
CA LYS A 114 -4.56 14.76 1.12
C LYS A 114 -3.59 13.97 0.25
N SER A 115 -2.99 12.91 0.79
CA SER A 115 -2.12 12.03 0.01
C SER A 115 -2.90 11.25 -1.06
N SER A 116 -4.13 10.84 -0.78
CA SER A 116 -5.00 10.20 -1.79
C SER A 116 -5.33 11.16 -2.93
N ALA A 117 -5.63 12.43 -2.64
CA ALA A 117 -5.85 13.46 -3.66
C ALA A 117 -4.59 13.76 -4.46
N LEU A 118 -3.41 13.83 -3.81
CA LEU A 118 -2.13 14.01 -4.49
C LEU A 118 -1.83 12.83 -5.42
N ILE A 119 -1.97 11.59 -4.93
CA ILE A 119 -1.75 10.38 -5.74
C ILE A 119 -2.73 10.33 -6.91
N PHE A 120 -3.99 10.70 -6.71
CA PHE A 120 -4.96 10.83 -7.79
C PHE A 120 -4.50 11.84 -8.86
N ALA A 121 -4.10 13.03 -8.45
CA ALA A 121 -3.63 14.08 -9.36
C ALA A 121 -2.36 13.68 -10.13
N VAL A 122 -1.37 13.10 -9.44
CA VAL A 122 -0.14 12.61 -10.06
C VAL A 122 -0.43 11.49 -11.06
N THR A 123 -1.30 10.55 -10.69
CA THR A 123 -1.68 9.45 -11.59
C THR A 123 -2.49 9.94 -12.78
N LEU A 124 -3.38 10.92 -12.56
CA LEU A 124 -4.13 11.54 -13.64
C LEU A 124 -3.21 12.27 -14.64
N ALA A 125 -2.24 13.02 -14.13
CA ALA A 125 -1.25 13.68 -14.98
C ALA A 125 -0.41 12.65 -15.76
N GLY A 126 0.09 11.61 -15.10
CA GLY A 126 0.83 10.52 -15.75
C GLY A 126 -0.01 9.78 -16.80
N ALA A 127 -1.26 9.46 -16.49
CA ALA A 127 -2.19 8.84 -17.43
C ALA A 127 -2.49 9.75 -18.64
N SER A 128 -2.63 11.06 -18.42
CA SER A 128 -2.86 12.04 -19.51
C SER A 128 -1.65 12.16 -20.41
N ILE A 129 -0.44 12.17 -19.85
CA ILE A 129 0.82 12.17 -20.62
C ILE A 129 0.95 10.87 -21.43
N LEU A 130 0.70 9.73 -20.81
CA LEU A 130 0.77 8.45 -21.50
C LEU A 130 -0.33 8.32 -22.57
N TYR A 131 -1.52 8.89 -22.34
CA TYR A 131 -2.58 8.96 -23.33
C TYR A 131 -2.16 9.80 -24.56
N ALA A 132 -1.51 10.93 -24.35
CA ALA A 132 -1.00 11.76 -25.42
C ALA A 132 0.13 11.07 -26.21
N LEU A 133 0.95 10.29 -25.52
CA LEU A 133 2.11 9.55 -26.09
C LEU A 133 1.79 8.08 -26.42
N ARG A 134 0.52 7.66 -26.39
CA ARG A 134 0.15 6.24 -26.55
C ARG A 134 0.61 5.62 -27.85
N GLU A 135 0.56 6.37 -28.94
CA GLU A 135 0.99 5.85 -30.26
C GLU A 135 2.50 5.58 -30.32
N PRO A 136 3.38 6.56 -30.00
CA PRO A 136 4.81 6.29 -29.96
C PRO A 136 5.16 5.25 -28.88
N PHE A 137 4.46 5.22 -27.75
CA PHE A 137 4.69 4.20 -26.72
C PHE A 137 4.42 2.79 -27.23
N VAL A 138 3.28 2.55 -27.90
CA VAL A 138 2.93 1.23 -28.44
C VAL A 138 3.86 0.85 -29.59
N SER A 139 4.26 1.81 -30.44
CA SER A 139 5.13 1.54 -31.58
C SER A 139 6.54 1.07 -31.21
N ILE A 140 7.02 1.35 -30.01
CA ILE A 140 8.30 0.83 -29.50
C ILE A 140 8.26 -0.70 -29.33
N PHE A 141 7.08 -1.24 -28.97
CA PHE A 141 6.95 -2.65 -28.62
C PHE A 141 6.33 -3.52 -29.71
N VAL A 142 5.57 -2.92 -30.64
CA VAL A 142 4.78 -3.66 -31.63
C VAL A 142 4.79 -2.97 -32.98
N GLU A 143 5.20 -3.75 -34.01
CA GLU A 143 5.18 -3.32 -35.41
C GLU A 143 3.87 -3.70 -36.14
N ASP A 144 3.22 -4.81 -35.71
CA ASP A 144 1.99 -5.32 -36.33
C ASP A 144 0.83 -4.31 -36.14
N PRO A 145 0.22 -3.83 -37.25
CA PRO A 145 -0.86 -2.83 -37.17
C PRO A 145 -2.10 -3.31 -36.41
N VAL A 146 -2.42 -4.61 -36.48
CA VAL A 146 -3.61 -5.19 -35.85
C VAL A 146 -3.42 -5.26 -34.34
N VAL A 147 -2.26 -5.70 -33.87
CA VAL A 147 -1.90 -5.72 -32.45
C VAL A 147 -1.81 -4.30 -31.89
N ARG A 148 -1.24 -3.38 -32.70
CA ARG A 148 -1.12 -1.96 -32.33
C ARG A 148 -2.49 -1.33 -32.09
N ALA A 149 -3.45 -1.56 -33.00
CA ALA A 149 -4.81 -1.03 -32.86
C ALA A 149 -5.50 -1.55 -31.60
N GLU A 150 -5.37 -2.84 -31.28
CA GLU A 150 -5.95 -3.42 -30.07
C GLU A 150 -5.26 -2.91 -28.79
N ALA A 151 -3.94 -2.73 -28.80
CA ALA A 151 -3.20 -2.16 -27.67
C ALA A 151 -3.58 -0.69 -27.42
N LEU A 152 -3.75 0.12 -28.46
CA LEU A 152 -4.22 1.51 -28.34
C LEU A 152 -5.61 1.56 -27.72
N LYS A 153 -6.53 0.71 -28.17
CA LYS A 153 -7.89 0.60 -27.64
C LYS A 153 -7.89 0.21 -26.15
N LEU A 154 -7.05 -0.73 -25.76
CA LEU A 154 -6.86 -1.09 -24.36
C LEU A 154 -6.39 0.10 -23.53
N LEU A 155 -5.35 0.81 -23.99
CA LEU A 155 -4.82 1.99 -23.29
C LEU A 155 -5.86 3.09 -23.18
N GLU A 156 -6.63 3.38 -24.23
CA GLU A 156 -7.71 4.37 -24.22
C GLU A 156 -8.74 4.10 -23.13
N ILE A 157 -9.13 2.84 -22.95
CA ILE A 157 -10.12 2.46 -21.92
C ILE A 157 -9.50 2.49 -20.53
N LEU A 158 -8.26 2.01 -20.38
CA LEU A 158 -7.68 1.71 -19.07
C LEU A 158 -7.05 2.93 -18.40
N LEU A 159 -6.39 3.81 -19.15
CA LEU A 159 -5.62 4.93 -18.60
C LEU A 159 -6.46 5.85 -17.71
N TRP A 160 -7.70 6.15 -18.11
CA TRP A 160 -8.61 7.00 -17.33
C TRP A 160 -9.07 6.39 -16.00
N SER A 161 -8.92 5.09 -15.84
CA SER A 161 -9.23 4.39 -14.60
C SER A 161 -8.07 4.35 -13.60
N LEU A 162 -6.83 4.62 -14.04
CA LEU A 162 -5.63 4.54 -13.20
C LEU A 162 -5.63 5.49 -11.99
N PRO A 163 -6.14 6.73 -12.06
CA PRO A 163 -6.24 7.58 -10.87
C PRO A 163 -7.04 6.94 -9.74
N PHE A 164 -8.13 6.25 -10.07
CA PHE A 164 -8.95 5.53 -9.09
C PHE A 164 -8.23 4.31 -8.52
N LEU A 165 -7.44 3.61 -9.33
CA LEU A 165 -6.54 2.56 -8.86
C LEU A 165 -5.53 3.11 -7.83
N GLY A 166 -4.98 4.30 -8.06
CA GLY A 166 -4.09 5.01 -7.13
C GLY A 166 -4.73 5.27 -5.78
N VAL A 167 -6.01 5.68 -5.77
CA VAL A 167 -6.80 5.84 -4.52
C VAL A 167 -6.94 4.51 -3.77
N MET A 168 -7.26 3.43 -4.49
CA MET A 168 -7.38 2.10 -3.89
C MET A 168 -6.05 1.62 -3.31
N ILE A 169 -4.93 1.82 -4.01
CA ILE A 169 -3.58 1.49 -3.50
C ILE A 169 -3.29 2.30 -2.24
N THR A 170 -3.62 3.59 -2.23
CA THR A 170 -3.46 4.44 -1.04
C THR A 170 -4.23 3.88 0.15
N ALA A 171 -5.49 3.47 -0.04
CA ALA A 171 -6.29 2.85 1.01
C ALA A 171 -5.67 1.56 1.54
N MET A 172 -5.09 0.72 0.67
CA MET A 172 -4.35 -0.47 1.10
C MET A 172 -3.16 -0.14 2.00
N PHE A 173 -2.40 0.89 1.67
CA PHE A 173 -1.25 1.30 2.47
C PHE A 173 -1.67 2.00 3.78
N VAL A 174 -2.74 2.79 3.77
CA VAL A 174 -3.36 3.34 4.99
C VAL A 174 -3.83 2.20 5.90
N GLY A 175 -4.47 1.17 5.33
CA GLY A 175 -4.87 -0.04 6.07
C GLY A 175 -3.68 -0.74 6.75
N ARG A 176 -2.54 -0.83 6.07
CA ARG A 176 -1.31 -1.38 6.65
C ARG A 176 -0.74 -0.50 7.75
N GLY A 177 -0.66 0.82 7.53
CA GLY A 177 -0.15 1.78 8.51
C GLY A 177 -1.03 1.91 9.76
N SER A 178 -2.34 1.68 9.65
CA SER A 178 -3.30 1.74 10.75
C SER A 178 -3.58 0.38 11.41
N GLY A 179 -3.10 -0.74 10.83
CA GLY A 179 -3.42 -2.10 11.25
C GLY A 179 -4.81 -2.61 10.80
N HIS A 180 -5.59 -1.80 10.07
CA HIS A 180 -6.91 -2.16 9.57
C HIS A 180 -6.83 -2.69 8.13
N THR A 181 -6.17 -3.83 7.94
CA THR A 181 -5.88 -4.39 6.60
C THR A 181 -7.06 -5.07 5.93
N LEU A 182 -8.02 -5.58 6.70
CA LEU A 182 -9.13 -6.39 6.18
C LEU A 182 -10.05 -5.62 5.20
N PRO A 183 -10.58 -4.42 5.51
CA PRO A 183 -11.49 -3.73 4.58
C PRO A 183 -10.86 -3.42 3.22
N PRO A 184 -9.67 -2.79 3.11
CA PRO A 184 -9.06 -2.55 1.80
C PRO A 184 -8.65 -3.85 1.08
N THR A 185 -8.35 -4.93 1.81
CA THR A 185 -8.12 -6.25 1.21
C THR A 185 -9.39 -6.80 0.56
N LEU A 186 -10.54 -6.71 1.22
CA LEU A 186 -11.82 -7.15 0.65
C LEU A 186 -12.19 -6.34 -0.59
N ILE A 187 -11.96 -5.02 -0.58
CA ILE A 187 -12.15 -4.16 -1.76
C ILE A 187 -11.25 -4.65 -2.91
N GLY A 188 -9.98 -4.95 -2.63
CA GLY A 188 -9.04 -5.50 -3.63
C GLY A 188 -9.47 -6.86 -4.18
N ILE A 189 -9.94 -7.76 -3.34
CA ILE A 189 -10.46 -9.07 -3.75
C ILE A 189 -11.72 -8.90 -4.60
N ALA A 190 -12.65 -8.03 -4.21
CA ALA A 190 -13.85 -7.73 -4.99
C ALA A 190 -13.51 -7.17 -6.38
N ARG A 191 -12.47 -6.32 -6.50
CA ARG A 191 -11.97 -5.87 -7.80
C ARG A 191 -11.52 -7.01 -8.68
N LEU A 192 -10.74 -7.96 -8.13
CA LEU A 192 -10.17 -9.05 -8.89
C LEU A 192 -11.24 -10.07 -9.32
N TRP A 193 -12.06 -10.52 -8.39
CA TRP A 193 -13.03 -11.58 -8.67
C TRP A 193 -14.35 -11.05 -9.22
N GLY A 194 -14.85 -9.94 -8.69
CA GLY A 194 -16.10 -9.33 -9.14
C GLY A 194 -15.97 -8.68 -10.52
N PHE A 195 -14.97 -7.82 -10.68
CA PHE A 195 -14.83 -7.04 -11.90
C PHE A 195 -13.93 -7.72 -12.93
N TRP A 196 -12.68 -8.03 -12.59
CA TRP A 196 -11.74 -8.54 -13.58
C TRP A 196 -12.15 -9.90 -14.13
N VAL A 197 -12.50 -10.85 -13.26
CA VAL A 197 -12.90 -12.20 -13.68
C VAL A 197 -14.41 -12.23 -13.99
N GLY A 198 -15.28 -11.88 -13.03
CA GLY A 198 -16.72 -12.04 -13.18
C GLY A 198 -17.32 -11.11 -14.23
N LEU A 199 -17.16 -9.80 -14.08
CA LEU A 199 -17.68 -8.84 -15.07
C LEU A 199 -16.96 -8.96 -16.40
N GLY A 200 -15.63 -9.25 -16.39
CA GLY A 200 -14.86 -9.51 -17.59
C GLY A 200 -15.43 -10.69 -18.40
N TYR A 201 -15.73 -11.80 -17.74
CA TYR A 201 -16.39 -12.96 -18.37
C TYR A 201 -17.77 -12.61 -18.92
N LEU A 202 -18.58 -11.89 -18.13
CA LEU A 202 -19.93 -11.47 -18.53
C LEU A 202 -19.89 -10.59 -19.79
N LEU A 203 -19.09 -9.52 -19.77
CA LEU A 203 -19.04 -8.58 -20.89
C LEU A 203 -18.38 -9.19 -22.12
N ALA A 204 -17.31 -9.96 -21.96
CA ALA A 204 -16.54 -10.47 -23.06
C ALA A 204 -17.21 -11.65 -23.79
N LEU A 205 -17.75 -12.61 -23.04
CA LEU A 205 -18.31 -13.85 -23.61
C LEU A 205 -19.84 -13.84 -23.69
N GLN A 206 -20.54 -13.44 -22.64
CA GLN A 206 -22.01 -13.51 -22.63
C GLN A 206 -22.65 -12.37 -23.43
N LEU A 207 -22.11 -11.14 -23.32
CA LEU A 207 -22.59 -9.99 -24.06
C LEU A 207 -21.88 -9.80 -25.41
N GLY A 208 -20.87 -10.61 -25.72
CA GLY A 208 -20.20 -10.62 -27.02
C GLY A 208 -19.28 -9.44 -27.30
N TYR A 209 -18.89 -8.63 -26.29
CA TYR A 209 -17.99 -7.48 -26.51
C TYR A 209 -16.52 -7.88 -26.75
N GLY A 210 -16.19 -9.17 -26.70
CA GLY A 210 -14.83 -9.67 -26.95
C GLY A 210 -13.79 -9.10 -25.97
N SER A 211 -12.59 -8.84 -26.47
CA SER A 211 -11.48 -8.26 -25.71
C SER A 211 -11.84 -6.90 -25.07
N THR A 212 -12.62 -6.08 -25.76
CA THR A 212 -13.10 -4.78 -25.24
C THR A 212 -13.91 -4.93 -23.97
N GLY A 213 -14.70 -6.00 -23.84
CA GLY A 213 -15.44 -6.31 -22.63
C GLY A 213 -14.52 -6.54 -21.44
N VAL A 214 -13.37 -7.21 -21.65
CA VAL A 214 -12.35 -7.40 -20.62
C VAL A 214 -11.74 -6.07 -20.18
N TRP A 215 -11.34 -5.22 -21.14
CA TRP A 215 -10.75 -3.90 -20.86
C TRP A 215 -11.70 -2.99 -20.09
N THR A 216 -12.96 -2.97 -20.49
CA THR A 216 -14.01 -2.20 -19.83
C THR A 216 -14.28 -2.69 -18.41
N ALA A 217 -14.33 -4.01 -18.20
CA ALA A 217 -14.49 -4.59 -16.86
C ALA A 217 -13.34 -4.22 -15.92
N MET A 218 -12.10 -4.20 -16.44
CA MET A 218 -10.93 -3.77 -15.67
C MET A 218 -11.02 -2.30 -15.27
N ALA A 219 -11.39 -1.42 -16.20
CA ALA A 219 -11.54 0.00 -15.96
C ALA A 219 -12.66 0.29 -14.96
N LEU A 220 -13.83 -0.32 -15.13
CA LEU A 220 -14.94 -0.22 -14.17
C LEU A 220 -14.56 -0.72 -12.78
N GLY A 221 -13.82 -1.82 -12.70
CA GLY A 221 -13.30 -2.34 -11.45
C GLY A 221 -12.39 -1.36 -10.72
N ASN A 222 -11.49 -0.68 -11.44
CA ASN A 222 -10.63 0.34 -10.86
C ASN A 222 -11.44 1.53 -10.35
N VAL A 223 -12.39 2.04 -11.14
CA VAL A 223 -13.25 3.18 -10.76
C VAL A 223 -14.10 2.84 -9.55
N ALA A 224 -14.86 1.74 -9.60
CA ALA A 224 -15.75 1.34 -8.51
C ALA A 224 -14.98 1.14 -7.18
N THR A 225 -13.89 0.39 -7.23
CA THR A 225 -13.11 0.13 -6.01
C THR A 225 -12.31 1.33 -5.53
N GLY A 226 -11.91 2.23 -6.43
CA GLY A 226 -11.32 3.53 -6.07
C GLY A 226 -12.32 4.40 -5.30
N LEU A 227 -13.56 4.50 -5.77
CA LEU A 227 -14.62 5.25 -5.08
C LEU A 227 -14.98 4.63 -3.72
N ILE A 228 -15.13 3.30 -3.65
CA ILE A 228 -15.36 2.60 -2.38
C ILE A 228 -14.19 2.83 -1.42
N SER A 229 -12.95 2.80 -1.91
CA SER A 229 -11.76 3.07 -1.11
C SER A 229 -11.72 4.51 -0.59
N LEU A 230 -12.11 5.48 -1.41
CA LEU A 230 -12.22 6.88 -0.98
C LEU A 230 -13.28 7.04 0.11
N ALA A 231 -14.44 6.41 -0.05
CA ALA A 231 -15.47 6.40 0.98
C ALA A 231 -14.97 5.78 2.29
N TRP A 232 -14.24 4.67 2.22
CA TRP A 232 -13.63 4.06 3.39
C TRP A 232 -12.56 4.95 4.04
N LEU A 233 -11.73 5.65 3.27
CA LEU A 233 -10.75 6.61 3.81
C LEU A 233 -11.42 7.76 4.54
N ARG A 234 -12.54 8.25 4.00
CA ARG A 234 -13.27 9.41 4.56
C ARG A 234 -14.12 9.05 5.78
N TYR A 235 -14.87 7.97 5.71
CA TYR A 235 -15.90 7.62 6.70
C TYR A 235 -15.56 6.40 7.56
N GLY A 236 -14.55 5.61 7.17
CA GLY A 236 -14.16 4.40 7.88
C GLY A 236 -13.62 4.65 9.29
N GLY A 237 -13.79 3.66 10.16
CA GLY A 237 -13.32 3.69 11.56
C GLY A 237 -11.84 3.37 11.75
N TRP A 238 -11.05 3.37 10.69
CA TRP A 238 -9.64 2.97 10.69
C TRP A 238 -8.71 3.94 11.45
N ALA A 239 -9.11 5.19 11.64
CA ALA A 239 -8.35 6.18 12.39
C ALA A 239 -8.49 5.96 13.92
N ARG A 240 -8.28 4.73 14.37
CA ARG A 240 -8.26 4.34 15.78
C ARG A 240 -7.11 3.34 15.98
N PRO A 241 -6.39 3.36 17.11
CA PRO A 241 -5.30 2.42 17.34
C PRO A 241 -5.86 1.01 17.55
N VAL A 242 -5.33 0.04 16.79
CA VAL A 242 -5.61 -1.41 16.98
C VAL A 242 -4.87 -1.93 18.20
N ILE A 243 -3.67 -1.39 18.45
CA ILE A 243 -2.85 -1.72 19.62
C ILE A 243 -2.99 -0.57 20.60
N ARG A 244 -3.61 -0.84 21.75
CA ARG A 244 -3.64 0.15 22.85
C ARG A 244 -2.20 0.38 23.33
N PRO A 245 -1.73 1.64 23.47
CA PRO A 245 -0.43 1.89 24.08
C PRO A 245 -0.41 1.19 25.44
N ARG A 246 0.62 0.38 25.71
CA ARG A 246 0.88 -0.07 27.07
C ARG A 246 0.94 1.20 27.94
N LYS A 247 0.22 1.20 29.07
CA LYS A 247 0.39 2.27 30.06
C LYS A 247 1.89 2.51 30.26
N PRO A 248 2.34 3.77 30.26
CA PRO A 248 3.75 4.04 30.57
C PRO A 248 4.06 3.30 31.88
N LEU A 249 5.17 2.57 31.89
CA LEU A 249 5.68 2.04 33.16
C LEU A 249 5.76 3.21 34.14
N PRO A 250 5.32 3.05 35.40
CA PRO A 250 5.46 4.08 36.42
C PRO A 250 6.90 4.57 36.44
N THR A 251 7.07 5.87 36.41
CA THR A 251 8.37 6.58 36.38
C THR A 251 9.17 6.40 37.67
N ALA A 252 9.18 5.19 38.22
CA ALA A 252 9.85 4.87 39.50
C ALA A 252 11.38 4.72 39.39
N LEU A 253 11.96 4.99 38.20
CA LEU A 253 13.42 4.82 38.00
C LEU A 253 14.19 6.13 37.82
N HIS A 254 13.55 7.30 37.91
CA HIS A 254 14.25 8.59 37.83
C HIS A 254 14.51 9.28 39.20
N GLU A 255 14.08 8.70 40.33
CA GLU A 255 14.33 9.30 41.63
C GLU A 255 15.66 8.88 42.31
N HIS A 256 16.47 8.04 41.66
CA HIS A 256 17.72 7.58 42.28
C HIS A 256 19.00 8.18 41.68
N SER A 257 18.93 9.23 40.88
CA SER A 257 20.13 9.93 40.40
C SER A 257 20.13 11.42 40.70
N SER A 258 19.51 11.82 41.83
CA SER A 258 19.79 13.14 42.41
C SER A 258 21.15 13.04 43.11
N PRO A 259 22.19 13.79 42.72
CA PRO A 259 23.44 13.84 43.50
C PRO A 259 23.13 14.40 44.88
N ARG A 260 23.46 13.63 45.92
CA ARG A 260 23.45 14.16 47.30
C ARG A 260 24.25 15.45 47.31
N ALA A 261 23.58 16.55 47.56
CA ALA A 261 24.23 17.81 47.90
C ALA A 261 25.10 17.55 49.13
N THR A 262 26.41 17.56 48.92
CA THR A 262 27.40 17.55 49.98
C THR A 262 27.31 18.93 50.67
N THR A 263 26.74 18.98 51.89
CA THR A 263 26.84 20.10 52.81
C THR A 263 28.32 20.38 53.08
N PRO A 264 28.80 21.63 52.95
CA PRO A 264 30.16 21.98 53.38
C PRO A 264 30.25 22.00 54.90
N PRO A 265 31.40 21.61 55.52
CA PRO A 265 31.55 21.63 56.94
C PRO A 265 31.66 23.07 57.49
N SER A 266 30.82 23.35 58.46
CA SER A 266 30.86 24.55 59.29
C SER A 266 31.98 24.43 60.30
N HIS A 267 33.14 25.01 60.04
CA HIS A 267 34.10 25.36 61.10
C HIS A 267 35.01 26.49 60.57
N VAL A 268 34.77 27.69 61.08
CA VAL A 268 35.84 28.60 61.52
C VAL A 268 35.22 29.50 62.56
N LYS A 269 35.59 29.25 63.82
CA LYS A 269 35.49 30.22 64.91
C LYS A 269 36.50 31.36 64.69
N ALA A 270 36.01 32.58 64.67
CA ALA A 270 36.87 33.74 64.84
C ALA A 270 37.09 33.96 66.30
N ALA A 271 38.37 34.06 66.68
CA ALA A 271 38.79 34.62 67.97
C ALA A 271 39.59 35.91 67.68
N ASN A 272 39.19 36.94 68.39
CA ASN A 272 39.97 38.08 68.94
C ASN A 272 40.81 38.94 67.96
N THR A 273 40.57 40.19 67.89
CA THR A 273 40.80 41.36 68.77
C THR A 273 40.17 42.58 68.14
#